data_e6a87974e506f44da39602f723f34dd1
#
_entry.id   e6a87974e506f44da39602f723f34dd1
#
_cell.length_a   1.000
_cell.length_b   1.000
_cell.length_c   1.000
_cell.angle_alpha   90.00
_cell.angle_beta   90.00
_cell.angle_gamma   90.00
#
_symmetry.space_group_name_H-M   'P 1'
#
loop_
_entity.id
_entity.type
_entity.pdbx_description
1 polymer ?
#
loop_
_entity_poly.entity_id
_entity_poly.type
_entity_poly.pdbx_seq_one_letter_code
_entity_poly.pdbx_strand_id
1 'polypeptide(L)'
;MSCRPHPASRGILLDRRRFLAGAGAAFVAGLGTHSAAALERADALFGASCRRPDGSYGCAIFSERGEIVSTVSLPDRGHDVAYDPVRRRAVVFARRPRTFAIVFDPVSGETLQTLTSIEGRHFFGHGFFSPDGALMYATENDYDAAHGVIGVYDVAAGYRRIGEFDSHGMDTHEAL
;
A
#
# COMPACT_ATOMS: atom_id res chain seq x y z
N MET A 1 -0.80 57.02 28.67
CA MET A 1 -1.31 55.92 27.83
C MET A 1 -0.19 54.92 27.62
N SER A 2 -0.24 53.79 28.32
CA SER A 2 0.81 52.76 28.29
C SER A 2 0.35 51.63 27.38
N CYS A 3 1.04 51.45 26.24
CA CYS A 3 0.85 50.30 25.37
C CYS A 3 1.52 49.04 25.98
N ARG A 4 0.71 48.06 26.37
CA ARG A 4 1.20 46.75 26.73
C ARG A 4 1.47 45.96 25.46
N PRO A 5 2.63 45.28 25.34
CA PRO A 5 2.89 44.40 24.22
C PRO A 5 2.05 43.10 24.35
N HIS A 6 1.42 42.68 23.25
CA HIS A 6 0.74 41.39 23.12
C HIS A 6 1.79 40.26 23.18
N PRO A 7 1.49 39.15 23.87
CA PRO A 7 2.37 37.98 23.82
C PRO A 7 2.28 37.34 22.43
N ALA A 8 3.41 37.24 21.76
CA ALA A 8 3.53 36.51 20.50
C ALA A 8 3.16 35.02 20.74
N SER A 9 2.16 34.55 20.02
CA SER A 9 1.83 33.13 19.95
C SER A 9 3.05 32.38 19.41
N ARG A 10 3.68 31.55 20.26
CA ARG A 10 4.71 30.61 19.85
C ARG A 10 4.02 29.54 19.00
N GLY A 11 4.05 29.71 17.69
CA GLY A 11 3.73 28.65 16.76
C GLY A 11 4.69 27.48 17.02
N ILE A 12 4.13 26.31 17.28
CA ILE A 12 4.91 25.07 17.38
C ILE A 12 5.44 24.80 15.96
N LEU A 13 6.69 25.15 15.71
CA LEU A 13 7.40 24.72 14.50
C LEU A 13 7.63 23.21 14.63
N LEU A 14 6.73 22.43 14.04
CA LEU A 14 6.94 21.01 13.86
C LEU A 14 8.12 20.80 12.89
N ASP A 15 9.27 20.45 13.45
CA ASP A 15 10.43 20.05 12.68
C ASP A 15 10.09 18.76 11.92
N ARG A 16 10.04 18.86 10.60
CA ARG A 16 9.74 17.74 9.68
C ARG A 16 10.56 16.50 9.99
N ARG A 17 11.81 16.68 10.37
CA ARG A 17 12.73 15.58 10.70
C ARG A 17 12.34 14.90 12.00
N ARG A 18 11.89 15.64 13.01
CA ARG A 18 11.41 15.11 14.29
C ARG A 18 10.03 14.48 14.15
N PHE A 19 9.17 15.06 13.30
CA PHE A 19 7.87 14.46 12.97
C PHE A 19 8.06 13.09 12.26
N LEU A 20 8.89 13.03 11.23
CA LEU A 20 9.17 11.78 10.52
C LEU A 20 9.90 10.75 11.40
N ALA A 21 10.81 11.17 12.28
CA ALA A 21 11.47 10.28 13.23
C ALA A 21 10.49 9.78 14.31
N GLY A 22 9.60 10.63 14.81
CA GLY A 22 8.58 10.25 15.79
C GLY A 22 7.51 9.32 15.20
N ALA A 23 7.01 9.62 14.00
CA ALA A 23 6.08 8.77 13.27
C ALA A 23 6.72 7.43 12.90
N GLY A 24 7.99 7.45 12.46
CA GLY A 24 8.75 6.23 12.18
C GLY A 24 8.98 5.35 13.41
N ALA A 25 9.28 5.93 14.58
CA ALA A 25 9.49 5.19 15.81
C ALA A 25 8.20 4.56 16.36
N ALA A 26 7.07 5.30 16.29
CA ALA A 26 5.74 4.77 16.64
C ALA A 26 5.30 3.65 15.69
N PHE A 27 5.57 3.81 14.40
CA PHE A 27 5.31 2.82 13.36
C PHE A 27 6.10 1.52 13.62
N VAL A 28 7.38 1.62 13.96
CA VAL A 28 8.24 0.47 14.25
C VAL A 28 7.82 -0.26 15.54
N ALA A 29 7.42 0.46 16.57
CA ALA A 29 6.98 -0.15 17.83
C ALA A 29 5.64 -0.90 17.70
N GLY A 30 4.79 -0.50 16.75
CA GLY A 30 3.50 -1.12 16.48
C GLY A 30 3.54 -2.33 15.54
N LEU A 31 4.66 -2.56 14.85
CA LEU A 31 4.79 -3.68 13.92
C LEU A 31 4.77 -5.03 14.65
N GLY A 32 3.63 -5.68 14.64
CA GLY A 32 3.44 -7.02 15.24
C GLY A 32 2.26 -7.13 16.19
N THR A 33 1.54 -6.05 16.46
CA THR A 33 0.32 -6.09 17.27
C THR A 33 -0.90 -5.78 16.40
N HIS A 34 -1.85 -6.71 16.38
CA HIS A 34 -3.19 -6.43 15.87
C HIS A 34 -3.92 -5.56 16.90
N SER A 35 -4.53 -4.47 16.48
CA SER A 35 -5.24 -3.59 17.40
C SER A 35 -6.70 -3.40 16.99
N ALA A 36 -7.57 -4.27 17.50
CA ALA A 36 -9.02 -4.08 17.39
C ALA A 36 -9.45 -2.70 17.91
N ALA A 37 -8.82 -2.25 18.99
CA ALA A 37 -9.08 -0.93 19.57
C ALA A 37 -8.61 0.23 18.65
N ALA A 38 -7.55 0.04 17.87
CA ALA A 38 -7.15 1.02 16.86
C ALA A 38 -8.17 1.11 15.73
N LEU A 39 -8.68 -0.05 15.28
CA LEU A 39 -9.71 -0.11 14.25
C LEU A 39 -11.03 0.54 14.71
N GLU A 40 -11.47 0.27 15.93
CA GLU A 40 -12.71 0.86 16.50
C GLU A 40 -12.66 2.39 16.59
N ARG A 41 -11.47 2.96 16.74
CA ARG A 41 -11.26 4.41 16.85
C ARG A 41 -10.89 5.08 15.53
N ALA A 42 -10.70 4.30 14.47
CA ALA A 42 -10.26 4.82 13.20
C ALA A 42 -11.43 5.39 12.39
N ASP A 43 -11.27 6.63 11.93
CA ASP A 43 -12.18 7.25 10.96
C ASP A 43 -11.71 6.99 9.52
N ALA A 44 -10.40 6.76 9.34
CA ALA A 44 -9.78 6.41 8.05
C ALA A 44 -8.64 5.42 8.25
N LEU A 45 -8.42 4.56 7.24
CA LEU A 45 -7.30 3.63 7.20
C LEU A 45 -6.36 3.96 6.04
N PHE A 46 -5.09 3.78 6.30
CA PHE A 46 -4.00 3.96 5.34
C PHE A 46 -3.18 2.69 5.24
N GLY A 47 -2.68 2.38 4.04
CA GLY A 47 -1.77 1.27 3.79
C GLY A 47 -0.39 1.79 3.38
N ALA A 48 0.68 1.21 3.93
CA ALA A 48 2.04 1.54 3.51
C ALA A 48 2.96 0.33 3.53
N SER A 49 3.71 0.15 2.45
CA SER A 49 4.81 -0.81 2.39
C SER A 49 6.02 -0.27 3.15
N CYS A 50 6.66 -1.12 3.93
CA CYS A 50 7.79 -0.71 4.77
C CYS A 50 8.90 -1.77 4.79
N ARG A 51 10.11 -1.30 5.07
CA ARG A 51 11.23 -2.14 5.49
C ARG A 51 11.35 -2.05 7.02
N ARG A 52 11.36 -3.20 7.67
CA ARG A 52 11.49 -3.30 9.12
C ARG A 52 12.94 -3.13 9.58
N PRO A 53 13.20 -2.85 10.87
CA PRO A 53 14.56 -2.70 11.41
C PRO A 53 15.43 -3.94 11.25
N ASP A 54 14.83 -5.13 11.27
CA ASP A 54 15.49 -6.40 11.03
C ASP A 54 15.84 -6.67 9.57
N GLY A 55 15.49 -5.73 8.69
CA GLY A 55 15.72 -5.79 7.25
C GLY A 55 14.61 -6.49 6.46
N SER A 56 13.65 -7.13 7.11
CA SER A 56 12.49 -7.75 6.46
C SER A 56 11.54 -6.69 5.89
N TYR A 57 10.63 -7.14 5.01
CA TYR A 57 9.63 -6.26 4.39
C TYR A 57 8.22 -6.59 4.89
N GLY A 58 7.37 -5.60 4.87
CA GLY A 58 5.97 -5.73 5.23
C GLY A 58 5.11 -4.63 4.64
N CYS A 59 3.81 -4.78 4.82
CA CYS A 59 2.85 -3.73 4.64
C CYS A 59 2.10 -3.53 5.96
N ALA A 60 1.89 -2.30 6.38
CA ALA A 60 1.14 -1.96 7.57
C ALA A 60 -0.13 -1.22 7.20
N ILE A 61 -1.22 -1.55 7.88
CA ILE A 61 -2.47 -0.80 7.88
C ILE A 61 -2.54 -0.03 9.19
N PHE A 62 -2.80 1.26 9.09
CA PHE A 62 -2.82 2.15 10.25
C PHE A 62 -3.91 3.21 10.12
N SER A 63 -4.34 3.75 11.27
CA SER A 63 -5.34 4.80 11.35
C SER A 63 -4.75 6.18 11.02
N GLU A 64 -5.62 7.17 10.83
CA GLU A 64 -5.23 8.59 10.69
C GLU A 64 -4.44 9.12 11.89
N ARG A 65 -4.46 8.40 13.02
CA ARG A 65 -3.70 8.72 14.25
C ARG A 65 -2.34 8.02 14.28
N GLY A 66 -2.01 7.23 13.27
CA GLY A 66 -0.78 6.44 13.22
C GLY A 66 -0.80 5.17 14.07
N GLU A 67 -1.97 4.76 14.57
CA GLU A 67 -2.12 3.51 15.32
C GLU A 67 -2.16 2.33 14.36
N ILE A 68 -1.32 1.31 14.59
CA ILE A 68 -1.28 0.12 13.75
C ILE A 68 -2.52 -0.75 13.99
N VAL A 69 -3.25 -1.02 12.92
CA VAL A 69 -4.40 -1.94 12.89
C VAL A 69 -3.93 -3.35 12.58
N SER A 70 -3.16 -3.52 11.52
CA SER A 70 -2.63 -4.82 11.13
C SER A 70 -1.32 -4.69 10.35
N THR A 71 -0.61 -5.81 10.22
CA THR A 71 0.57 -5.90 9.36
C THR A 71 0.57 -7.22 8.60
N VAL A 72 1.03 -7.20 7.36
CA VAL A 72 1.31 -8.39 6.57
C VAL A 72 2.80 -8.46 6.23
N SER A 73 3.38 -9.67 6.30
CA SER A 73 4.77 -9.88 5.89
C SER A 73 4.85 -10.04 4.38
N LEU A 74 5.89 -9.44 3.78
CA LEU A 74 6.14 -9.52 2.35
C LEU A 74 7.46 -10.26 2.10
N PRO A 75 7.55 -11.04 1.00
CA PRO A 75 8.78 -11.74 0.66
C PRO A 75 9.91 -10.79 0.26
N ASP A 76 9.58 -9.60 -0.20
CA ASP A 76 10.51 -8.53 -0.57
C ASP A 76 9.79 -7.16 -0.53
N ARG A 77 10.43 -6.12 -1.05
CA ARG A 77 9.89 -4.76 -1.07
C ARG A 77 8.56 -4.68 -1.81
N GLY A 78 7.50 -4.29 -1.11
CA GLY A 78 6.24 -3.83 -1.70
C GLY A 78 6.33 -2.37 -2.15
N HIS A 79 5.35 -1.94 -2.97
CA HIS A 79 5.29 -0.58 -3.47
C HIS A 79 3.97 0.08 -3.05
N ASP A 80 2.89 -0.15 -3.75
CA ASP A 80 1.59 0.46 -3.46
C ASP A 80 0.55 -0.56 -3.00
N VAL A 81 -0.56 -0.06 -2.46
CA VAL A 81 -1.66 -0.86 -1.90
C VAL A 81 -2.97 -0.43 -2.52
N ALA A 82 -3.62 -1.34 -3.26
CA ALA A 82 -4.99 -1.15 -3.73
C ALA A 82 -6.00 -1.77 -2.76
N TYR A 83 -7.18 -1.17 -2.65
CA TYR A 83 -8.26 -1.66 -1.79
C TYR A 83 -9.52 -1.99 -2.60
N ASP A 84 -10.07 -3.19 -2.38
CA ASP A 84 -11.38 -3.63 -2.86
C ASP A 84 -12.44 -3.36 -1.77
N PRO A 85 -13.28 -2.33 -1.93
CA PRO A 85 -14.30 -2.00 -0.93
C PRO A 85 -15.46 -3.01 -0.92
N VAL A 86 -15.67 -3.74 -2.01
CA VAL A 86 -16.76 -4.71 -2.16
C VAL A 86 -16.48 -5.96 -1.31
N ARG A 87 -15.24 -6.50 -1.42
CA ARG A 87 -14.83 -7.70 -0.67
C ARG A 87 -14.04 -7.36 0.58
N ARG A 88 -13.74 -6.09 0.82
CA ARG A 88 -12.96 -5.59 1.96
C ARG A 88 -11.58 -6.27 2.04
N ARG A 89 -10.90 -6.30 0.92
CA ARG A 89 -9.55 -6.88 0.77
C ARG A 89 -8.57 -5.83 0.26
N ALA A 90 -7.32 -5.99 0.59
CA ALA A 90 -6.24 -5.17 0.07
C ALA A 90 -5.26 -6.01 -0.74
N VAL A 91 -4.62 -5.38 -1.72
CA VAL A 91 -3.56 -5.98 -2.52
C VAL A 91 -2.35 -5.08 -2.47
N VAL A 92 -1.22 -5.60 -2.00
CA VAL A 92 0.06 -4.91 -2.08
C VAL A 92 0.85 -5.46 -3.26
N PHE A 93 1.29 -4.55 -4.14
CA PHE A 93 2.05 -4.89 -5.34
C PHE A 93 3.54 -4.73 -5.09
N ALA A 94 4.32 -5.68 -5.62
CA ALA A 94 5.75 -5.48 -5.79
C ALA A 94 6.04 -4.59 -6.99
N ARG A 95 7.28 -4.13 -7.08
CA ARG A 95 7.82 -3.43 -8.23
C ARG A 95 9.10 -4.12 -8.69
N ARG A 96 9.45 -3.95 -9.98
CA ARG A 96 10.69 -4.50 -10.56
C ARG A 96 11.87 -4.52 -9.57
N PRO A 97 12.62 -5.59 -9.48
CA PRO A 97 12.59 -6.81 -10.30
C PRO A 97 11.69 -7.91 -9.73
N ARG A 98 10.74 -7.58 -8.91
CA ARG A 98 9.87 -8.56 -8.23
C ARG A 98 8.59 -8.81 -9.02
N THR A 99 8.02 -10.00 -8.81
CA THR A 99 6.91 -10.54 -9.61
C THR A 99 5.68 -10.86 -8.77
N PHE A 100 5.62 -10.47 -7.49
CA PHE A 100 4.53 -10.81 -6.60
C PHE A 100 3.52 -9.67 -6.39
N ALA A 101 2.28 -10.04 -6.11
CA ALA A 101 1.31 -9.21 -5.40
C ALA A 101 0.66 -10.06 -4.30
N ILE A 102 0.42 -9.47 -3.13
CA ILE A 102 -0.16 -10.15 -1.97
C ILE A 102 -1.56 -9.63 -1.73
N VAL A 103 -2.55 -10.51 -1.84
CA VAL A 103 -3.93 -10.25 -1.41
C VAL A 103 -4.03 -10.58 0.08
N PHE A 104 -4.56 -9.65 0.87
CA PHE A 104 -4.66 -9.83 2.32
C PHE A 104 -5.90 -9.17 2.91
N ASP A 105 -6.29 -9.61 4.09
CA ASP A 105 -7.32 -8.95 4.89
C ASP A 105 -6.69 -7.74 5.62
N PRO A 106 -7.14 -6.51 5.36
CA PRO A 106 -6.54 -5.32 5.95
C PRO A 106 -6.79 -5.17 7.46
N VAL A 107 -7.74 -5.91 8.03
CA VAL A 107 -8.05 -5.87 9.46
C VAL A 107 -7.20 -6.87 10.23
N SER A 108 -7.14 -8.11 9.76
CA SER A 108 -6.37 -9.17 10.44
C SER A 108 -4.89 -9.21 10.04
N GLY A 109 -4.54 -8.71 8.85
CA GLY A 109 -3.22 -8.85 8.25
C GLY A 109 -2.98 -10.27 7.69
N GLU A 110 -4.01 -11.10 7.62
CA GLU A 110 -3.92 -12.45 7.06
C GLU A 110 -3.67 -12.41 5.55
N THR A 111 -2.64 -13.11 5.09
CA THR A 111 -2.41 -13.32 3.66
C THR A 111 -3.43 -14.31 3.12
N LEU A 112 -4.27 -13.85 2.19
CA LEU A 112 -5.31 -14.67 1.57
C LEU A 112 -4.80 -15.37 0.31
N GLN A 113 -3.95 -14.68 -0.45
CA GLN A 113 -3.40 -15.22 -1.69
C GLN A 113 -2.12 -14.49 -2.10
N THR A 114 -1.19 -15.24 -2.70
CA THR A 114 -0.03 -14.68 -3.39
C THR A 114 -0.24 -14.82 -4.90
N LEU A 115 -0.18 -13.71 -5.60
CA LEU A 115 -0.23 -13.67 -7.06
C LEU A 115 1.20 -13.55 -7.59
N THR A 116 1.46 -14.19 -8.73
CA THR A 116 2.71 -14.04 -9.45
C THR A 116 2.41 -13.53 -10.85
N SER A 117 3.17 -12.54 -11.32
CA SER A 117 3.07 -12.09 -12.71
C SER A 117 3.38 -13.25 -13.67
N ILE A 118 2.80 -13.20 -14.86
CA ILE A 118 3.09 -14.21 -15.89
C ILE A 118 4.56 -14.10 -16.34
N GLU A 119 5.06 -15.15 -16.98
CA GLU A 119 6.41 -15.19 -17.51
C GLU A 119 6.68 -14.00 -18.45
N GLY A 120 7.87 -13.40 -18.34
CA GLY A 120 8.25 -12.21 -19.08
C GLY A 120 7.66 -10.90 -18.59
N ARG A 121 6.77 -10.92 -17.57
CA ARG A 121 6.16 -9.72 -17.00
C ARG A 121 6.62 -9.47 -15.57
N HIS A 122 6.60 -8.20 -15.19
CA HIS A 122 6.78 -7.76 -13.81
C HIS A 122 5.65 -6.80 -13.42
N PHE A 123 5.13 -6.93 -12.22
CA PHE A 123 4.31 -5.86 -11.67
C PHE A 123 5.12 -4.57 -11.56
N PHE A 124 4.46 -3.45 -11.83
CA PHE A 124 5.14 -2.15 -11.75
C PHE A 124 4.75 -1.32 -10.53
N GLY A 125 4.02 -1.92 -9.64
CA GLY A 125 3.82 -1.43 -8.27
C GLY A 125 2.46 -0.87 -7.96
N HIS A 126 1.59 -0.63 -8.95
CA HIS A 126 0.27 -0.04 -8.78
C HIS A 126 -0.84 -0.92 -9.35
N GLY A 127 -2.05 -0.71 -8.82
CA GLY A 127 -3.25 -1.35 -9.31
C GLY A 127 -4.49 -0.77 -8.66
N PHE A 128 -5.65 -1.09 -9.23
CA PHE A 128 -6.95 -0.64 -8.74
C PHE A 128 -8.04 -1.66 -9.05
N PHE A 129 -9.20 -1.49 -8.48
CA PHE A 129 -10.36 -2.35 -8.71
C PHE A 129 -11.42 -1.63 -9.53
N SER A 130 -12.18 -2.40 -10.33
CA SER A 130 -13.42 -1.89 -10.91
C SER A 130 -14.42 -1.50 -9.80
N PRO A 131 -15.34 -0.55 -10.05
CA PRO A 131 -16.29 -0.07 -9.02
C PRO A 131 -17.16 -1.18 -8.41
N ASP A 132 -17.42 -2.25 -9.16
CA ASP A 132 -18.17 -3.43 -8.73
C ASP A 132 -17.29 -4.50 -8.06
N GLY A 133 -15.97 -4.29 -8.01
CA GLY A 133 -14.98 -5.22 -7.50
C GLY A 133 -14.82 -6.50 -8.33
N ALA A 134 -15.42 -6.58 -9.54
CA ALA A 134 -15.33 -7.77 -10.37
C ALA A 134 -13.93 -7.97 -10.95
N LEU A 135 -13.26 -6.87 -11.28
CA LEU A 135 -11.95 -6.87 -11.90
C LEU A 135 -10.92 -6.14 -11.03
N MET A 136 -9.69 -6.65 -11.05
CA MET A 136 -8.50 -5.93 -10.61
C MET A 136 -7.65 -5.62 -11.83
N TYR A 137 -7.12 -4.41 -11.85
CA TYR A 137 -6.18 -3.94 -12.87
C TYR A 137 -4.82 -3.74 -12.19
N ALA A 138 -3.74 -4.12 -12.87
CA ALA A 138 -2.39 -3.95 -12.36
C ALA A 138 -1.47 -3.40 -13.45
N THR A 139 -0.62 -2.46 -13.09
CA THR A 139 0.44 -1.99 -13.97
C THR A 139 1.52 -3.06 -14.08
N GLU A 140 1.87 -3.43 -15.31
CA GLU A 140 2.87 -4.44 -15.63
C GLU A 140 3.79 -3.94 -16.74
N ASN A 141 5.00 -4.50 -16.81
CA ASN A 141 5.93 -4.27 -17.91
C ASN A 141 6.45 -5.57 -18.47
N ASP A 142 6.54 -5.58 -19.81
CA ASP A 142 7.36 -6.49 -20.59
C ASP A 142 8.68 -5.77 -20.92
N TYR A 143 9.74 -6.16 -20.24
CA TYR A 143 11.03 -5.49 -20.42
C TYR A 143 11.74 -5.93 -21.70
N ASP A 144 11.49 -7.15 -22.17
CA ASP A 144 12.09 -7.67 -23.41
C ASP A 144 11.48 -6.97 -24.62
N ALA A 145 10.19 -6.72 -24.59
CA ALA A 145 9.49 -5.97 -25.63
C ALA A 145 9.51 -4.44 -25.43
N ALA A 146 10.09 -3.95 -24.32
CA ALA A 146 10.06 -2.54 -23.93
C ALA A 146 8.65 -1.94 -23.92
N HIS A 147 7.71 -2.67 -23.32
CA HIS A 147 6.28 -2.42 -23.42
C HIS A 147 5.60 -2.45 -22.05
N GLY A 148 4.81 -1.43 -21.74
CA GLY A 148 3.99 -1.36 -20.55
C GLY A 148 2.54 -1.76 -20.86
N VAL A 149 1.92 -2.51 -19.96
CA VAL A 149 0.53 -2.96 -20.10
C VAL A 149 -0.22 -2.80 -18.79
N ILE A 150 -1.54 -2.80 -18.89
CA ILE A 150 -2.43 -2.96 -17.75
C ILE A 150 -2.98 -4.38 -17.78
N GLY A 151 -2.52 -5.23 -16.87
CA GLY A 151 -3.05 -6.58 -16.70
C GLY A 151 -4.45 -6.55 -16.10
N VAL A 152 -5.34 -7.42 -16.59
CA VAL A 152 -6.74 -7.54 -16.16
C VAL A 152 -6.93 -8.87 -15.47
N TYR A 153 -7.45 -8.84 -14.24
CA TYR A 153 -7.59 -10.00 -13.37
C TYR A 153 -9.04 -10.17 -12.93
N ASP A 154 -9.59 -11.38 -13.11
CA ASP A 154 -10.91 -11.77 -12.62
C ASP A 154 -10.81 -12.09 -11.13
N VAL A 155 -11.40 -11.24 -10.29
CA VAL A 155 -11.34 -11.36 -8.83
C VAL A 155 -12.12 -12.58 -8.33
N ALA A 156 -13.27 -12.89 -8.93
CA ALA A 156 -14.10 -14.03 -8.55
C ALA A 156 -13.43 -15.37 -8.91
N ALA A 157 -12.61 -15.38 -9.96
CA ALA A 157 -11.82 -16.54 -10.37
C ALA A 157 -10.45 -16.64 -9.63
N GLY A 158 -10.34 -16.07 -8.43
CA GLY A 158 -9.11 -16.09 -7.64
C GLY A 158 -8.00 -15.22 -8.24
N TYR A 159 -8.36 -14.06 -8.74
CA TYR A 159 -7.42 -13.13 -9.41
C TYR A 159 -6.74 -13.76 -10.62
N ARG A 160 -7.45 -14.62 -11.35
CA ARG A 160 -6.94 -15.17 -12.59
C ARG A 160 -6.79 -14.08 -13.62
N ARG A 161 -5.59 -13.95 -14.18
CA ARG A 161 -5.34 -13.01 -15.28
C ARG A 161 -6.14 -13.44 -16.52
N ILE A 162 -6.95 -12.53 -17.06
CA ILE A 162 -7.87 -12.80 -18.18
C ILE A 162 -7.53 -12.00 -19.44
N GLY A 163 -6.64 -11.01 -19.33
CA GLY A 163 -6.24 -10.20 -20.47
C GLY A 163 -5.31 -9.06 -20.08
N GLU A 164 -5.03 -8.22 -21.03
CA GLU A 164 -4.28 -6.99 -20.88
C GLU A 164 -4.68 -5.98 -21.94
N PHE A 165 -4.37 -4.73 -21.74
CA PHE A 165 -4.40 -3.69 -22.77
C PHE A 165 -3.14 -2.83 -22.67
N ASP A 166 -2.79 -2.25 -23.83
CA ASP A 166 -1.61 -1.41 -23.99
C ASP A 166 -1.72 -0.14 -23.14
N SER A 167 -0.67 0.18 -22.40
CA SER A 167 -0.56 1.45 -21.69
C SER A 167 0.01 2.58 -22.56
N HIS A 168 0.35 2.29 -23.81
CA HIS A 168 0.95 3.20 -24.79
C HIS A 168 2.30 3.79 -24.37
N GLY A 169 3.03 3.09 -23.53
CA GLY A 169 4.37 3.47 -23.08
C GLY A 169 5.02 2.40 -22.23
N MET A 170 6.28 2.60 -21.92
CA MET A 170 7.02 1.80 -20.96
C MET A 170 6.89 2.42 -19.57
N ASP A 171 7.10 1.61 -18.53
CA ASP A 171 7.13 2.06 -17.13
C ASP A 171 5.83 2.75 -16.69
N THR A 172 4.69 2.16 -17.02
CA THR A 172 3.37 2.60 -16.58
C THR A 172 3.32 2.66 -15.05
N HIS A 173 3.48 3.88 -14.52
CA HIS A 173 3.70 4.04 -13.09
C HIS A 173 2.39 3.92 -12.32
N GLU A 174 1.34 4.60 -12.76
CA GLU A 174 0.08 4.67 -12.04
C GLU A 174 -1.11 4.59 -13.01
N ALA A 175 -2.17 3.93 -12.57
CA ALA A 175 -3.46 3.90 -13.24
C ALA A 175 -4.56 4.01 -12.18
N LEU A 176 -5.61 4.80 -12.47
CA LEU A 176 -6.73 5.11 -11.60
C LEU A 176 -8.06 4.84 -12.31
#